data_99c0b6df3ffbcbbb4b9b6fef6ff4e976
#
_entry.id   99c0b6df3ffbcbbb4b9b6fef6ff4e976
#
_cell.length_a   1.000
_cell.length_b   1.000
_cell.length_c   1.000
_cell.angle_alpha   90.00
_cell.angle_beta   90.00
_cell.angle_gamma   90.00
#
_symmetry.space_group_name_H-M   'P 1'
#
loop_
_entity.id
_entity.type
_entity.pdbx_description
1 polymer ?
#
loop_
_entity_poly.entity_id
_entity_poly.type
_entity_poly.pdbx_seq_one_letter_code
_entity_poly.pdbx_strand_id
1 'polypeptide(L)'
;GLISRLTDQKGLDLVRYAMDKIIDDNTQVVVIGTGDPAYEEMFRYYAWCNSDKVSANILYSDDLAHKLYAAADSFLMPSLFEPCGLTQIIAFHYGTIPIVRETGGLRDTVIPLNEFEDTGDGFSFSNYNGEELINTVNYSKYIYFEQPELWNHMVARAMEKDLSWGVSKKRYEELYNTLIGR
;
A
#
# COMPACT_ATOMS: atom_id res chain seq x y z
N GLY A 1 -4.17 2.44 -5.95
CA GLY A 1 -5.20 2.86 -4.97
C GLY A 1 -4.61 3.54 -3.74
N LEU A 2 -5.36 4.46 -3.15
CA LEU A 2 -5.05 5.05 -1.84
C LEU A 2 -6.36 5.14 -1.04
N ILE A 3 -6.43 4.43 0.09
CA ILE A 3 -7.57 4.46 1.01
C ILE A 3 -7.04 4.83 2.39
N SER A 4 -7.38 6.02 2.90
CA SER A 4 -6.95 6.43 4.23
C SER A 4 -7.73 7.65 4.76
N ARG A 5 -7.52 7.96 6.03
CA ARG A 5 -7.76 9.33 6.52
C ARG A 5 -6.75 10.26 5.84
N LEU A 6 -7.21 11.38 5.29
CA LEU A 6 -6.35 12.32 4.57
C LEU A 6 -5.65 13.26 5.58
N THR A 7 -4.55 12.78 6.18
CA THR A 7 -3.79 13.49 7.22
C THR A 7 -2.29 13.36 6.98
N ASP A 8 -1.48 14.23 7.60
CA ASP A 8 -0.01 14.20 7.53
C ASP A 8 0.58 12.84 7.92
N GLN A 9 -0.02 12.18 8.91
CA GLN A 9 0.41 10.85 9.36
C GLN A 9 0.47 9.83 8.21
N LYS A 10 -0.34 10.02 7.17
CA LYS A 10 -0.44 9.09 6.02
C LYS A 10 0.55 9.39 4.89
N GLY A 11 1.45 10.36 5.10
CA GLY A 11 2.50 10.69 4.14
C GLY A 11 1.98 11.34 2.87
N LEU A 12 0.89 12.09 2.97
CA LEU A 12 0.25 12.71 1.81
C LEU A 12 1.02 13.91 1.26
N ASP A 13 1.94 14.47 2.03
CA ASP A 13 2.95 15.42 1.56
C ASP A 13 3.93 14.77 0.58
N LEU A 14 4.36 13.51 0.83
CA LEU A 14 5.14 12.74 -0.14
C LEU A 14 4.32 12.43 -1.40
N VAL A 15 3.04 12.10 -1.24
CA VAL A 15 2.13 11.90 -2.38
C VAL A 15 2.01 13.17 -3.19
N ARG A 16 1.80 14.34 -2.54
CA ARG A 16 1.76 15.65 -3.22
C ARG A 16 3.02 15.89 -4.05
N TYR A 17 4.18 15.61 -3.50
CA TYR A 17 5.46 15.75 -4.20
C TYR A 17 5.58 14.82 -5.41
N ALA A 18 5.01 13.62 -5.30
CA ALA A 18 5.19 12.56 -6.27
C ALA A 18 4.14 12.54 -7.40
N MET A 19 2.94 13.14 -7.20
CA MET A 19 1.79 12.98 -8.11
C MET A 19 2.12 13.26 -9.56
N ASP A 20 2.78 14.39 -9.86
CA ASP A 20 3.11 14.77 -11.25
C ASP A 20 4.12 13.82 -11.92
N LYS A 21 4.84 13.01 -11.12
CA LYS A 21 5.82 12.03 -11.60
C LYS A 21 5.23 10.60 -11.64
N ILE A 22 4.19 10.33 -10.85
CA ILE A 22 3.50 9.04 -10.82
C ILE A 22 2.48 8.93 -11.93
N ILE A 23 1.74 10.03 -12.19
CA ILE A 23 0.70 10.08 -13.23
C ILE A 23 1.37 10.08 -14.60
N ASP A 24 1.11 9.05 -15.39
CA ASP A 24 1.56 8.93 -16.77
C ASP A 24 0.51 8.18 -17.61
N ASP A 25 0.84 7.85 -18.85
CA ASP A 25 -0.11 7.20 -19.76
C ASP A 25 -0.55 5.80 -19.31
N ASN A 26 0.24 5.17 -18.44
CA ASN A 26 0.01 3.80 -17.96
C ASN A 26 -0.44 3.75 -16.50
N THR A 27 -0.70 4.89 -15.85
CA THR A 27 -1.03 4.94 -14.41
C THR A 27 -2.34 5.67 -14.17
N GLN A 28 -3.22 5.04 -13.42
CA GLN A 28 -4.42 5.66 -12.86
C GLN A 28 -4.28 5.71 -11.34
N VAL A 29 -4.73 6.79 -10.73
CA VAL A 29 -4.72 6.99 -9.28
C VAL A 29 -6.14 7.17 -8.77
N VAL A 30 -6.57 6.27 -7.89
CA VAL A 30 -7.89 6.36 -7.24
C VAL A 30 -7.71 6.57 -5.75
N VAL A 31 -8.28 7.65 -5.24
CA VAL A 31 -8.21 8.03 -3.83
C VAL A 31 -9.59 7.95 -3.20
N ILE A 32 -9.67 7.32 -2.01
CA ILE A 32 -10.88 7.29 -1.17
C ILE A 32 -10.48 7.72 0.23
N GLY A 33 -11.14 8.72 0.76
CA GLY A 33 -10.93 9.16 2.14
C GLY A 33 -11.40 10.58 2.40
N THR A 34 -11.37 10.95 3.67
CA THR A 34 -11.66 12.31 4.16
C THR A 34 -10.64 12.72 5.20
N GLY A 35 -10.45 14.01 5.43
CA GLY A 35 -9.54 14.48 6.47
C GLY A 35 -9.23 15.94 6.41
N ASP A 36 -7.95 16.29 6.30
CA ASP A 36 -7.51 17.67 6.20
C ASP A 36 -7.97 18.30 4.89
N PRO A 37 -8.65 19.45 4.94
CA PRO A 37 -9.12 20.16 3.75
C PRO A 37 -8.03 20.43 2.70
N ALA A 38 -6.78 20.65 3.12
CA ALA A 38 -5.68 20.89 2.20
C ALA A 38 -5.35 19.67 1.35
N TYR A 39 -5.47 18.46 1.90
CA TYR A 39 -5.28 17.22 1.15
C TYR A 39 -6.50 16.85 0.31
N GLU A 40 -7.71 17.10 0.83
CA GLU A 40 -8.93 16.90 0.05
C GLU A 40 -8.93 17.77 -1.21
N GLU A 41 -8.59 19.07 -1.06
CA GLU A 41 -8.50 20.00 -2.19
C GLU A 41 -7.39 19.64 -3.17
N MET A 42 -6.24 19.20 -2.67
CA MET A 42 -5.15 18.71 -3.49
C MET A 42 -5.63 17.57 -4.41
N PHE A 43 -6.31 16.55 -3.87
CA PHE A 43 -6.79 15.44 -4.68
C PHE A 43 -7.91 15.84 -5.64
N ARG A 44 -8.81 16.74 -5.24
CA ARG A 44 -9.81 17.33 -6.17
C ARG A 44 -9.15 18.07 -7.32
N TYR A 45 -8.09 18.84 -7.04
CA TYR A 45 -7.31 19.54 -8.07
C TYR A 45 -6.67 18.57 -9.05
N TYR A 46 -5.98 17.51 -8.57
CA TYR A 46 -5.40 16.51 -9.45
C TYR A 46 -6.44 15.76 -10.28
N ALA A 47 -7.59 15.42 -9.70
CA ALA A 47 -8.71 14.80 -10.42
C ALA A 47 -9.33 15.76 -11.47
N TRP A 48 -9.35 17.05 -11.21
CA TRP A 48 -9.80 18.03 -12.19
C TRP A 48 -8.81 18.20 -13.35
N CYS A 49 -7.50 18.28 -13.04
CA CYS A 49 -6.45 18.43 -14.06
C CYS A 49 -6.26 17.17 -14.92
N ASN A 50 -6.49 15.99 -14.34
CA ASN A 50 -6.18 14.69 -14.94
C ASN A 50 -7.41 13.76 -14.83
N SER A 51 -8.55 14.17 -15.34
CA SER A 51 -9.83 13.49 -15.12
C SER A 51 -9.94 12.10 -15.72
N ASP A 52 -9.06 11.75 -16.65
CA ASP A 52 -8.90 10.43 -17.26
C ASP A 52 -7.94 9.50 -16.50
N LYS A 53 -7.16 10.05 -15.57
CA LYS A 53 -6.10 9.36 -14.81
C LYS A 53 -6.33 9.35 -13.30
N VAL A 54 -6.98 10.37 -12.76
CA VAL A 54 -7.14 10.55 -11.31
C VAL A 54 -8.60 10.63 -10.91
N SER A 55 -8.99 9.81 -9.93
CA SER A 55 -10.30 9.87 -9.29
C SER A 55 -10.17 10.16 -7.82
N ALA A 56 -10.73 11.27 -7.35
CA ALA A 56 -10.74 11.68 -5.94
C ALA A 56 -12.15 11.49 -5.35
N ASN A 57 -12.30 10.46 -4.54
CA ASN A 57 -13.54 10.13 -3.84
C ASN A 57 -13.42 10.60 -2.38
N ILE A 58 -13.79 11.86 -2.14
CA ILE A 58 -13.66 12.49 -0.82
C ILE A 58 -14.89 12.13 0.03
N LEU A 59 -14.89 10.90 0.49
CA LEU A 59 -15.96 10.33 1.30
C LEU A 59 -15.46 9.08 2.06
N TYR A 60 -16.24 8.65 3.06
CA TYR A 60 -16.10 7.34 3.68
C TYR A 60 -17.12 6.37 3.07
N SER A 61 -16.67 5.25 2.55
CA SER A 61 -17.53 4.20 2.00
C SER A 61 -16.81 2.85 2.01
N ASP A 62 -17.32 1.91 2.80
CA ASP A 62 -16.79 0.53 2.84
C ASP A 62 -17.02 -0.18 1.50
N ASP A 63 -18.18 0.00 0.88
CA ASP A 63 -18.51 -0.62 -0.41
C ASP A 63 -17.53 -0.16 -1.51
N LEU A 64 -17.25 1.14 -1.59
CA LEU A 64 -16.32 1.67 -2.56
C LEU A 64 -14.87 1.26 -2.24
N ALA A 65 -14.51 1.18 -0.97
CA ALA A 65 -13.20 0.69 -0.54
C ALA A 65 -12.97 -0.77 -0.99
N HIS A 66 -13.94 -1.67 -0.77
CA HIS A 66 -13.85 -3.05 -1.23
C HIS A 66 -13.75 -3.16 -2.75
N LYS A 67 -14.49 -2.34 -3.49
CA LYS A 67 -14.35 -2.27 -4.95
C LYS A 67 -12.97 -1.83 -5.39
N LEU A 68 -12.39 -0.84 -4.71
CA LEU A 68 -11.05 -0.37 -5.02
C LEU A 68 -9.98 -1.41 -4.66
N TYR A 69 -10.12 -2.12 -3.53
CA TYR A 69 -9.23 -3.25 -3.22
C TYR A 69 -9.24 -4.31 -4.32
N ALA A 70 -10.40 -4.63 -4.88
CA ALA A 70 -10.53 -5.62 -5.94
C ALA A 70 -10.09 -5.12 -7.33
N ALA A 71 -10.07 -3.82 -7.56
CA ALA A 71 -9.81 -3.23 -8.88
C ALA A 71 -8.38 -2.70 -9.05
N ALA A 72 -7.70 -2.36 -7.96
CA ALA A 72 -6.37 -1.80 -8.04
C ALA A 72 -5.30 -2.89 -8.18
N ASP A 73 -4.24 -2.61 -8.93
CA ASP A 73 -3.04 -3.46 -8.99
C ASP A 73 -2.17 -3.24 -7.76
N SER A 74 -2.09 -2.00 -7.29
CA SER A 74 -1.27 -1.63 -6.14
C SER A 74 -1.97 -0.65 -5.19
N PHE A 75 -1.60 -0.71 -3.90
CA PHE A 75 -2.00 0.27 -2.89
C PHE A 75 -0.80 1.05 -2.36
N LEU A 76 -0.93 2.38 -2.36
CA LEU A 76 0.11 3.29 -1.91
C LEU A 76 -0.09 3.67 -0.43
N MET A 77 0.91 3.38 0.40
CA MET A 77 0.88 3.61 1.84
C MET A 77 2.19 4.23 2.35
N PRO A 78 2.50 5.50 2.02
CA PRO A 78 3.76 6.16 2.36
C PRO A 78 3.77 6.74 3.77
N SER A 79 3.10 6.12 4.72
CA SER A 79 2.81 6.63 6.05
C SER A 79 4.08 7.10 6.80
N LEU A 80 4.00 8.28 7.42
CA LEU A 80 5.02 8.76 8.36
C LEU A 80 5.07 7.84 9.59
N PHE A 81 3.92 7.38 10.04
CA PHE A 81 3.79 6.46 11.14
C PHE A 81 2.55 5.58 10.96
N GLU A 82 2.71 4.24 11.10
CA GLU A 82 1.63 3.26 10.97
C GLU A 82 1.81 2.15 12.01
N PRO A 83 1.11 2.19 13.15
CA PRO A 83 1.30 1.20 14.22
C PRO A 83 1.06 -0.24 13.78
N CYS A 84 0.01 -0.47 13.02
CA CYS A 84 -0.37 -1.78 12.51
C CYS A 84 -0.62 -1.74 11.00
N GLY A 85 -1.59 -0.94 10.56
CA GLY A 85 -2.13 -0.93 9.21
C GLY A 85 -3.04 -2.13 8.95
N LEU A 86 -4.23 -1.86 8.42
CA LEU A 86 -5.13 -2.90 7.96
C LEU A 86 -5.23 -2.92 6.43
N THR A 87 -4.97 -1.79 5.79
CA THR A 87 -5.08 -1.63 4.34
C THR A 87 -4.22 -2.64 3.59
N GLN A 88 -2.94 -2.82 3.97
CA GLN A 88 -2.06 -3.79 3.33
C GLN A 88 -2.52 -5.24 3.56
N ILE A 89 -3.05 -5.54 4.75
CA ILE A 89 -3.57 -6.86 5.08
C ILE A 89 -4.79 -7.19 4.22
N ILE A 90 -5.70 -6.23 4.08
CA ILE A 90 -6.88 -6.37 3.22
C ILE A 90 -6.44 -6.49 1.76
N ALA A 91 -5.52 -5.63 1.31
CA ALA A 91 -5.00 -5.64 -0.06
C ALA A 91 -4.42 -7.01 -0.45
N PHE A 92 -3.66 -7.66 0.44
CA PHE A 92 -3.16 -9.02 0.20
C PHE A 92 -4.26 -10.02 -0.12
N HIS A 93 -5.39 -9.99 0.60
CA HIS A 93 -6.51 -10.89 0.34
C HIS A 93 -7.18 -10.68 -1.03
N TYR A 94 -7.03 -9.48 -1.61
CA TYR A 94 -7.52 -9.16 -2.95
C TYR A 94 -6.46 -9.34 -4.04
N GLY A 95 -5.24 -9.72 -3.69
CA GLY A 95 -4.12 -9.83 -4.63
C GLY A 95 -3.55 -8.47 -5.07
N THR A 96 -3.91 -7.41 -4.35
CA THR A 96 -3.43 -6.05 -4.61
C THR A 96 -2.13 -5.80 -3.86
N ILE A 97 -1.09 -5.39 -4.57
CA ILE A 97 0.27 -5.31 -4.05
C ILE A 97 0.51 -3.99 -3.31
N PRO A 98 0.90 -4.01 -2.03
CA PRO A 98 1.19 -2.80 -1.28
C PRO A 98 2.55 -2.20 -1.65
N ILE A 99 2.58 -0.87 -1.78
CA ILE A 99 3.78 -0.04 -1.88
C ILE A 99 3.84 0.79 -0.61
N VAL A 100 4.77 0.49 0.28
CA VAL A 100 4.75 1.01 1.65
C VAL A 100 6.05 1.72 2.04
N ARG A 101 5.96 2.65 3.00
CA ARG A 101 7.16 3.04 3.74
C ARG A 101 7.39 2.06 4.89
N GLU A 102 8.65 1.72 5.15
CA GLU A 102 9.06 0.80 6.22
C GLU A 102 8.90 1.43 7.60
N THR A 103 7.66 1.39 8.13
CA THR A 103 7.34 1.90 9.47
C THR A 103 6.32 1.01 10.16
N GLY A 104 6.54 0.73 11.45
CA GLY A 104 5.63 -0.06 12.29
C GLY A 104 5.10 -1.31 11.61
N GLY A 105 3.80 -1.53 11.66
CA GLY A 105 3.17 -2.71 11.10
C GLY A 105 3.31 -2.89 9.58
N LEU A 106 3.56 -1.82 8.83
CA LEU A 106 3.86 -1.95 7.39
C LEU A 106 5.18 -2.68 7.17
N ARG A 107 6.23 -2.33 7.93
CA ARG A 107 7.52 -3.01 7.90
C ARG A 107 7.42 -4.46 8.36
N ASP A 108 6.54 -4.73 9.34
CA ASP A 108 6.41 -6.07 9.92
C ASP A 108 5.61 -7.03 9.02
N THR A 109 4.77 -6.50 8.15
CA THR A 109 3.81 -7.29 7.37
C THR A 109 4.10 -7.34 5.88
N VAL A 110 4.80 -6.36 5.31
CA VAL A 110 5.15 -6.32 3.88
C VAL A 110 6.62 -6.69 3.71
N ILE A 111 6.87 -7.76 2.99
CA ILE A 111 8.21 -8.22 2.65
C ILE A 111 8.56 -7.66 1.26
N PRO A 112 9.63 -6.84 1.15
CA PRO A 112 10.02 -6.28 -0.14
C PRO A 112 10.32 -7.37 -1.18
N LEU A 113 9.95 -7.13 -2.43
CA LEU A 113 10.30 -8.01 -3.54
C LEU A 113 11.81 -8.15 -3.66
N ASN A 114 12.28 -9.40 -3.70
CA ASN A 114 13.60 -9.78 -4.17
C ASN A 114 13.45 -10.49 -5.52
N GLU A 115 13.74 -9.79 -6.61
CA GLU A 115 13.58 -10.32 -7.98
C GLU A 115 14.54 -11.46 -8.30
N PHE A 116 15.70 -11.55 -7.63
CA PHE A 116 16.70 -12.58 -7.88
C PHE A 116 16.33 -13.92 -7.24
N GLU A 117 15.65 -13.87 -6.10
CA GLU A 117 15.22 -15.05 -5.34
C GLU A 117 13.74 -15.39 -5.56
N ASP A 118 13.02 -14.54 -6.30
CA ASP A 118 11.57 -14.60 -6.48
C ASP A 118 10.83 -14.74 -5.13
N THR A 119 11.13 -13.81 -4.22
CA THR A 119 10.53 -13.75 -2.88
C THR A 119 9.94 -12.37 -2.62
N GLY A 120 9.14 -12.24 -1.56
CA GLY A 120 8.48 -10.98 -1.19
C GLY A 120 7.03 -10.90 -1.68
N ASP A 121 6.29 -9.93 -1.12
CA ASP A 121 4.85 -9.77 -1.32
C ASP A 121 4.43 -8.30 -1.50
N GLY A 122 5.40 -7.39 -1.69
CA GLY A 122 5.14 -5.98 -1.92
C GLY A 122 6.40 -5.19 -2.23
N PHE A 123 6.26 -3.87 -2.21
CA PHE A 123 7.37 -2.93 -2.42
C PHE A 123 7.52 -2.03 -1.21
N SER A 124 8.76 -1.66 -0.87
CA SER A 124 9.00 -0.76 0.25
C SER A 124 10.12 0.25 -0.01
N PHE A 125 10.08 1.34 0.74
CA PHE A 125 11.15 2.32 0.84
C PHE A 125 11.37 2.72 2.30
N SER A 126 12.59 3.09 2.66
CA SER A 126 12.97 3.25 4.07
C SER A 126 12.84 4.68 4.57
N ASN A 127 13.39 5.65 3.84
CA ASN A 127 13.41 7.04 4.29
C ASN A 127 12.10 7.76 3.96
N TYR A 128 11.68 8.68 4.83
CA TYR A 128 10.54 9.54 4.55
C TYR A 128 10.93 10.59 3.49
N ASN A 129 10.92 10.17 2.22
CA ASN A 129 11.48 10.93 1.10
C ASN A 129 10.64 10.69 -0.18
N GLY A 130 10.31 11.79 -0.87
CA GLY A 130 9.47 11.74 -2.06
C GLY A 130 10.15 11.08 -3.27
N GLU A 131 11.47 11.20 -3.42
CA GLU A 131 12.20 10.53 -4.52
C GLU A 131 12.25 9.00 -4.30
N GLU A 132 12.42 8.55 -3.05
CA GLU A 132 12.33 7.11 -2.76
C GLU A 132 10.94 6.56 -3.08
N LEU A 133 9.88 7.29 -2.72
CA LEU A 133 8.52 6.92 -3.10
C LEU A 133 8.37 6.79 -4.62
N ILE A 134 8.82 7.80 -5.38
CA ILE A 134 8.75 7.81 -6.85
C ILE A 134 9.51 6.63 -7.43
N ASN A 135 10.75 6.39 -6.96
CA ASN A 135 11.57 5.28 -7.43
C ASN A 135 10.92 3.93 -7.15
N THR A 136 10.29 3.77 -5.98
CA THR A 136 9.61 2.53 -5.62
C THR A 136 8.35 2.31 -6.48
N VAL A 137 7.58 3.35 -6.74
CA VAL A 137 6.42 3.27 -7.67
C VAL A 137 6.90 2.92 -9.09
N ASN A 138 7.96 3.57 -9.57
CA ASN A 138 8.50 3.27 -10.91
C ASN A 138 9.05 1.85 -11.00
N TYR A 139 9.69 1.35 -9.95
CA TYR A 139 10.15 -0.04 -9.89
C TYR A 139 8.96 -1.02 -9.87
N SER A 140 7.90 -0.72 -9.12
CA SER A 140 6.70 -1.57 -9.15
C SER A 140 6.05 -1.61 -10.54
N LYS A 141 6.01 -0.48 -11.26
CA LYS A 141 5.53 -0.41 -12.65
C LYS A 141 6.42 -1.22 -13.60
N TYR A 142 7.74 -1.12 -13.44
CA TYR A 142 8.68 -1.93 -14.22
C TYR A 142 8.41 -3.44 -14.03
N ILE A 143 8.26 -3.91 -12.79
CA ILE A 143 7.93 -5.31 -12.52
C ILE A 143 6.57 -5.69 -13.12
N TYR A 144 5.56 -4.83 -12.99
CA TYR A 144 4.22 -5.08 -13.52
C TYR A 144 4.21 -5.26 -15.04
N PHE A 145 4.88 -4.38 -15.79
CA PHE A 145 4.84 -4.36 -17.24
C PHE A 145 5.89 -5.27 -17.89
N GLU A 146 7.09 -5.31 -17.34
CA GLU A 146 8.23 -5.98 -17.98
C GLU A 146 8.52 -7.38 -17.40
N GLN A 147 7.98 -7.69 -16.20
CA GLN A 147 8.18 -8.96 -15.52
C GLN A 147 6.86 -9.57 -15.00
N PRO A 148 5.88 -9.82 -15.89
CA PRO A 148 4.54 -10.23 -15.47
C PRO A 148 4.49 -11.58 -14.72
N GLU A 149 5.42 -12.50 -15.00
CA GLU A 149 5.52 -13.76 -14.26
C GLU A 149 5.91 -13.52 -12.80
N LEU A 150 6.91 -12.68 -12.56
CA LEU A 150 7.36 -12.31 -11.22
C LEU A 150 6.26 -11.55 -10.46
N TRP A 151 5.54 -10.66 -11.15
CA TRP A 151 4.37 -9.99 -10.58
C TRP A 151 3.30 -10.99 -10.14
N ASN A 152 2.94 -11.94 -10.99
CA ASN A 152 1.93 -12.94 -10.69
C ASN A 152 2.34 -13.87 -9.54
N HIS A 153 3.61 -14.23 -9.43
CA HIS A 153 4.14 -14.99 -8.30
C HIS A 153 4.03 -14.19 -6.99
N MET A 154 4.34 -12.89 -7.03
CA MET A 154 4.19 -12.01 -5.86
C MET A 154 2.72 -11.88 -5.44
N VAL A 155 1.79 -11.74 -6.40
CA VAL A 155 0.34 -11.74 -6.14
C VAL A 155 -0.11 -13.04 -5.47
N ALA A 156 0.33 -14.18 -5.98
CA ALA A 156 0.00 -15.49 -5.38
C ALA A 156 0.49 -15.59 -3.93
N ARG A 157 1.75 -15.21 -3.66
CA ARG A 157 2.30 -15.18 -2.30
C ARG A 157 1.54 -14.25 -1.37
N ALA A 158 1.15 -13.07 -1.86
CA ALA A 158 0.36 -12.11 -1.11
C ALA A 158 -0.99 -12.70 -0.68
N MET A 159 -1.69 -13.34 -1.61
CA MET A 159 -3.01 -13.96 -1.35
C MET A 159 -2.93 -15.20 -0.44
N GLU A 160 -1.83 -15.95 -0.47
CA GLU A 160 -1.61 -17.13 0.38
C GLU A 160 -1.15 -16.79 1.79
N LYS A 161 -0.81 -15.52 2.06
CA LYS A 161 -0.25 -15.08 3.33
C LYS A 161 -1.26 -15.25 4.47
N ASP A 162 -0.95 -16.12 5.43
CA ASP A 162 -1.79 -16.31 6.62
C ASP A 162 -1.52 -15.23 7.68
N LEU A 163 -2.38 -14.24 7.71
CA LEU A 163 -2.40 -13.15 8.70
C LEU A 163 -3.53 -13.32 9.73
N SER A 164 -4.07 -14.54 9.86
CA SER A 164 -5.16 -14.85 10.77
C SER A 164 -4.74 -14.83 12.25
N TRP A 165 -5.74 -14.76 13.11
CA TRP A 165 -5.56 -14.93 14.55
C TRP A 165 -4.95 -16.28 14.93
N GLY A 166 -5.05 -17.31 14.08
CA GLY A 166 -4.42 -18.61 14.29
C GLY A 166 -2.91 -18.51 14.40
N VAL A 167 -2.26 -17.71 13.57
CA VAL A 167 -0.81 -17.43 13.63
C VAL A 167 -0.45 -16.66 14.90
N SER A 168 -1.19 -15.56 15.17
CA SER A 168 -0.95 -14.74 16.35
C SER A 168 -1.13 -15.53 17.65
N LYS A 169 -2.18 -16.36 17.73
CA LYS A 169 -2.46 -17.22 18.87
C LYS A 169 -1.27 -18.12 19.21
N LYS A 170 -0.67 -18.77 18.21
CA LYS A 170 0.50 -19.66 18.42
C LYS A 170 1.67 -18.90 19.05
N ARG A 171 1.97 -17.70 18.57
CA ARG A 171 3.04 -16.85 19.12
C ARG A 171 2.79 -16.47 20.59
N TYR A 172 1.54 -16.15 20.95
CA TYR A 172 1.17 -15.88 22.34
C TYR A 172 1.26 -17.14 23.20
N GLU A 173 0.85 -18.31 22.71
CA GLU A 173 1.00 -19.58 23.43
C GLU A 173 2.48 -19.92 23.67
N GLU A 174 3.36 -19.75 22.69
CA GLU A 174 4.80 -19.94 22.83
C GLU A 174 5.40 -18.98 23.87
N LEU A 175 5.02 -17.70 23.84
CA LEU A 175 5.45 -16.71 24.81
C LEU A 175 5.03 -17.13 26.24
N TYR A 176 3.76 -17.49 26.43
CA TYR A 176 3.25 -17.90 27.73
C TYR A 176 3.94 -19.19 28.23
N ASN A 177 4.13 -20.18 27.36
CA ASN A 177 4.83 -21.41 27.72
C ASN A 177 6.29 -21.12 28.16
N THR A 178 6.97 -20.23 27.48
CA THR A 178 8.32 -19.79 27.86
C THR A 178 8.33 -19.13 29.25
N LEU A 179 7.34 -18.28 29.55
CA LEU A 179 7.24 -17.57 30.84
C LEU A 179 6.89 -18.50 32.01
N ILE A 180 6.13 -19.57 31.80
CA ILE A 180 5.76 -20.54 32.82
C ILE A 180 6.67 -21.76 32.87
N GLY A 181 7.75 -21.77 32.08
CA GLY A 181 8.76 -22.86 32.11
C GLY A 181 8.27 -24.18 31.54
N ARG A 182 7.40 -24.15 30.59
CA ARG A 182 6.88 -25.31 29.83
C ARG A 182 7.40 -25.34 28.40
#